data_a3711c685f1dab0e85522c9a5f5079f0
#
_entry.id   a3711c685f1dab0e85522c9a5f5079f0
#
_cell.length_a   1.000
_cell.length_b   1.000
_cell.length_c   1.000
_cell.angle_alpha   90.00
_cell.angle_beta   90.00
_cell.angle_gamma   90.00
#
_symmetry.space_group_name_H-M   'P 1'
#
loop_
_entity.id
_entity.type
_entity.pdbx_description
1 polymer ?
#
loop_
_entity_poly.entity_id
_entity_poly.type
_entity_poly.pdbx_seq_one_letter_code
_entity_poly.pdbx_strand_id
1 'polypeptide(L)'
;MNIKTLAVTHPHHPEALARASDRLLSTEKAQRMAQLFGLLADANRLRIVALLAQGEFCVGDIAVALEMSESAVSHQLRMLKAMRLVSFRRQGRHIFYQLLDHHVLALYEAVAEHLDEEDSETA
;
A
#
# COMPACT_ATOMS: atom_id res chain seq x y z
N MET A 1 8.35 11.62 23.17
CA MET A 1 8.45 11.26 24.59
C MET A 1 9.40 10.08 24.73
N ASN A 2 10.35 10.15 25.64
CA ASN A 2 11.31 9.08 25.84
C ASN A 2 10.72 8.02 26.78
N ILE A 3 10.57 6.80 26.28
CA ILE A 3 10.05 5.68 27.06
C ILE A 3 10.86 5.42 28.31
N LYS A 4 12.18 5.69 28.26
CA LYS A 4 13.07 5.50 29.40
C LYS A 4 12.74 6.40 30.58
N THR A 5 12.16 7.56 30.35
CA THR A 5 11.73 8.44 31.43
C THR A 5 10.42 8.00 32.08
N LEU A 6 9.67 7.14 31.39
CA LEU A 6 8.44 6.56 31.89
C LEU A 6 8.64 5.15 32.46
N ALA A 7 9.86 4.65 32.44
CA ALA A 7 10.19 3.27 32.76
C ALA A 7 10.18 2.95 34.26
N VAL A 8 9.43 3.75 35.04
CA VAL A 8 9.22 3.47 36.47
C VAL A 8 8.19 2.36 36.67
N THR A 9 7.43 2.05 35.60
CA THR A 9 6.40 1.01 35.64
C THR A 9 6.96 -0.33 35.19
N HIS A 10 6.62 -1.36 35.95
CA HIS A 10 7.00 -2.73 35.62
C HIS A 10 5.99 -3.30 34.62
N PRO A 11 6.44 -4.10 33.64
CA PRO A 11 5.52 -4.74 32.71
C PRO A 11 4.62 -5.74 33.44
N HIS A 12 3.33 -5.77 33.07
CA HIS A 12 2.37 -6.72 33.64
C HIS A 12 2.58 -8.15 33.13
N HIS A 13 3.19 -8.28 31.95
CA HIS A 13 3.44 -9.59 31.33
C HIS A 13 4.86 -9.66 30.79
N PRO A 14 5.86 -9.77 31.72
CA PRO A 14 7.26 -9.69 31.34
C PRO A 14 7.70 -10.78 30.35
N GLU A 15 7.15 -12.00 30.47
CA GLU A 15 7.50 -13.10 29.59
C GLU A 15 6.99 -12.86 28.17
N ALA A 16 5.75 -12.38 28.04
CA ALA A 16 5.17 -12.06 26.75
C ALA A 16 5.92 -10.91 26.08
N LEU A 17 6.28 -9.89 26.86
CA LEU A 17 7.03 -8.74 26.36
C LEU A 17 8.42 -9.16 25.90
N ALA A 18 9.09 -10.03 26.65
CA ALA A 18 10.42 -10.53 26.28
C ALA A 18 10.37 -11.26 24.94
N ARG A 19 9.34 -12.08 24.73
CA ARG A 19 9.15 -12.79 23.45
C ARG A 19 8.87 -11.81 22.30
N ALA A 20 8.05 -10.81 22.55
CA ALA A 20 7.69 -9.80 21.55
C ALA A 20 8.86 -8.89 21.19
N SER A 21 9.75 -8.62 22.17
CA SER A 21 10.89 -7.70 21.96
C SER A 21 11.82 -8.14 20.84
N ASP A 22 11.96 -9.43 20.60
CA ASP A 22 12.81 -9.96 19.52
C ASP A 22 12.19 -9.74 18.13
N ARG A 23 10.92 -9.39 18.07
CA ARG A 23 10.16 -9.21 16.83
C ARG A 23 9.70 -7.78 16.62
N LEU A 24 10.27 -6.85 17.38
CA LEU A 24 9.92 -5.45 17.23
C LEU A 24 10.40 -4.93 15.89
N LEU A 25 9.57 -4.08 15.29
CA LEU A 25 9.89 -3.44 14.05
C LEU A 25 11.04 -2.44 14.30
N SER A 26 12.09 -2.50 13.47
CA SER A 26 13.17 -1.52 13.57
C SER A 26 12.65 -0.14 13.18
N THR A 27 13.28 0.92 13.69
CA THR A 27 12.90 2.28 13.34
C THR A 27 13.00 2.53 11.86
N GLU A 28 14.05 2.03 11.21
CA GLU A 28 14.25 2.19 9.77
C GLU A 28 13.16 1.50 8.96
N LYS A 29 12.82 0.28 9.31
CA LYS A 29 11.78 -0.45 8.61
C LYS A 29 10.40 0.16 8.86
N ALA A 30 10.14 0.63 10.08
CA ALA A 30 8.91 1.33 10.40
C ALA A 30 8.73 2.58 9.54
N GLN A 31 9.81 3.35 9.36
CA GLN A 31 9.78 4.55 8.52
C GLN A 31 9.49 4.21 7.06
N ARG A 32 10.12 3.16 6.54
CA ARG A 32 9.88 2.71 5.17
C ARG A 32 8.44 2.24 4.96
N MET A 33 7.92 1.48 5.91
CA MET A 33 6.53 1.04 5.85
C MET A 33 5.56 2.22 5.92
N ALA A 34 5.85 3.19 6.79
CA ALA A 34 5.02 4.39 6.91
C ALA A 34 4.99 5.19 5.60
N GLN A 35 6.13 5.31 4.92
CA GLN A 35 6.20 5.98 3.62
C GLN A 35 5.35 5.26 2.57
N LEU A 36 5.39 3.93 2.56
CA LEU A 36 4.61 3.14 1.62
C LEU A 36 3.11 3.29 1.90
N PHE A 37 2.70 3.15 3.14
CA PHE A 37 1.30 3.32 3.52
C PHE A 37 0.83 4.77 3.29
N GLY A 38 1.69 5.74 3.53
CA GLY A 38 1.38 7.14 3.26
C GLY A 38 1.12 7.41 1.79
N LEU A 39 1.88 6.77 0.91
CA LEU A 39 1.66 6.87 -0.52
C LEU A 39 0.30 6.26 -0.91
N LEU A 40 -0.07 5.14 -0.30
CA LEU A 40 -1.34 4.49 -0.55
C LEU A 40 -2.54 5.20 0.11
N ALA A 41 -2.28 6.12 1.02
CA ALA A 41 -3.33 6.90 1.68
C ALA A 41 -3.83 8.05 0.78
N ASP A 42 -4.22 7.70 -0.45
CA ASP A 42 -4.73 8.63 -1.45
C ASP A 42 -5.76 7.88 -2.29
N ALA A 43 -6.97 8.42 -2.39
CA ALA A 43 -8.07 7.73 -3.06
C ALA A 43 -7.78 7.46 -4.55
N ASN A 44 -7.17 8.40 -5.24
CA ASN A 44 -6.87 8.21 -6.68
C ASN A 44 -5.82 7.13 -6.89
N ARG A 45 -4.80 7.07 -6.04
CA ARG A 45 -3.79 6.00 -6.11
C ARG A 45 -4.42 4.65 -5.83
N LEU A 46 -5.31 4.57 -4.83
CA LEU A 46 -6.01 3.32 -4.53
C LEU A 46 -6.91 2.87 -5.68
N ARG A 47 -7.54 3.80 -6.38
CA ARG A 47 -8.34 3.47 -7.56
C ARG A 47 -7.48 2.90 -8.69
N ILE A 48 -6.27 3.42 -8.86
CA ILE A 48 -5.32 2.86 -9.84
C ILE A 48 -4.90 1.45 -9.41
N VAL A 49 -4.55 1.28 -8.14
CA VAL A 49 -4.17 -0.05 -7.61
C VAL A 49 -5.31 -1.04 -7.80
N ALA A 50 -6.54 -0.64 -7.52
CA ALA A 50 -7.72 -1.49 -7.69
C ALA A 50 -7.91 -1.94 -9.13
N LEU A 51 -7.68 -1.06 -10.08
CA LEU A 51 -7.75 -1.41 -11.50
C LEU A 51 -6.64 -2.38 -11.88
N LEU A 52 -5.42 -2.11 -11.45
CA LEU A 52 -4.26 -2.96 -11.74
C LEU A 52 -4.32 -4.30 -11.01
N ALA A 53 -5.14 -4.42 -9.98
CA ALA A 53 -5.42 -5.70 -9.33
C ALA A 53 -6.17 -6.66 -10.27
N GLN A 54 -6.82 -6.12 -11.30
CA GLN A 54 -7.58 -6.90 -12.26
C GLN A 54 -6.79 -7.29 -13.49
N GLY A 55 -5.64 -6.70 -13.70
CA GLY A 55 -4.81 -7.00 -14.86
C GLY A 55 -3.85 -5.88 -15.20
N GLU A 56 -3.30 -5.97 -16.39
CA GLU A 56 -2.32 -5.06 -16.95
C GLU A 56 -3.01 -4.04 -17.86
N PHE A 57 -2.71 -2.76 -17.67
CA PHE A 57 -3.36 -1.69 -18.44
C PHE A 57 -2.36 -0.60 -18.82
N CYS A 58 -2.55 0.00 -19.98
CA CYS A 58 -1.78 1.15 -20.42
C CYS A 58 -2.35 2.45 -19.82
N VAL A 59 -1.56 3.52 -19.87
CA VAL A 59 -1.94 4.83 -19.31
C VAL A 59 -3.27 5.32 -19.87
N GLY A 60 -3.46 5.20 -21.19
CA GLY A 60 -4.69 5.66 -21.84
C GLY A 60 -5.93 4.95 -21.31
N ASP A 61 -5.85 3.63 -21.17
CA ASP A 61 -6.97 2.84 -20.66
C ASP A 61 -7.26 3.14 -19.18
N ILE A 62 -6.22 3.33 -18.39
CA ILE A 62 -6.38 3.71 -16.98
C ILE A 62 -7.09 5.07 -16.90
N ALA A 63 -6.66 6.03 -17.71
CA ALA A 63 -7.22 7.37 -17.73
C ALA A 63 -8.72 7.33 -18.08
N VAL A 64 -9.08 6.57 -19.10
CA VAL A 64 -10.48 6.40 -19.50
C VAL A 64 -11.30 5.75 -18.39
N ALA A 65 -10.81 4.63 -17.85
CA ALA A 65 -11.53 3.87 -16.83
C ALA A 65 -11.78 4.68 -15.56
N LEU A 66 -10.81 5.50 -15.15
CA LEU A 66 -10.89 6.26 -13.91
C LEU A 66 -11.34 7.71 -14.10
N GLU A 67 -11.64 8.11 -15.35
CA GLU A 67 -12.04 9.48 -15.68
C GLU A 67 -11.02 10.51 -15.21
N MET A 68 -9.75 10.23 -15.48
CA MET A 68 -8.63 11.09 -15.17
C MET A 68 -7.90 11.49 -16.44
N SER A 69 -7.13 12.56 -16.39
CA SER A 69 -6.26 12.91 -17.52
C SER A 69 -5.08 11.93 -17.57
N GLU A 70 -4.53 11.71 -18.75
CA GLU A 70 -3.34 10.87 -18.91
C GLU A 70 -2.15 11.45 -18.14
N SER A 71 -2.05 12.77 -18.09
CA SER A 71 -1.02 13.47 -17.33
C SER A 71 -1.13 13.16 -15.84
N ALA A 72 -2.34 13.19 -15.28
CA ALA A 72 -2.57 12.86 -13.87
C ALA A 72 -2.25 11.39 -13.57
N VAL A 73 -2.69 10.48 -14.44
CA VAL A 73 -2.40 9.05 -14.31
C VAL A 73 -0.90 8.80 -14.37
N SER A 74 -0.20 9.40 -15.34
CA SER A 74 1.25 9.25 -15.49
C SER A 74 1.99 9.74 -14.24
N HIS A 75 1.55 10.84 -13.66
CA HIS A 75 2.14 11.37 -12.44
C HIS A 75 1.98 10.38 -11.27
N GLN A 76 0.78 9.84 -11.09
CA GLN A 76 0.51 8.87 -10.04
C GLN A 76 1.30 7.58 -10.24
N LEU A 77 1.39 7.09 -11.48
CA LEU A 77 2.15 5.87 -11.79
C LEU A 77 3.64 6.05 -11.52
N ARG A 78 4.20 7.23 -11.78
CA ARG A 78 5.60 7.50 -11.46
C ARG A 78 5.86 7.39 -9.96
N MET A 79 4.95 7.87 -9.14
CA MET A 79 5.06 7.77 -7.68
C MET A 79 4.95 6.32 -7.21
N LEU A 80 3.99 5.58 -7.75
CA LEU A 80 3.81 4.16 -7.44
C LEU A 80 5.02 3.32 -7.86
N LYS A 81 5.59 3.64 -9.01
CA LYS A 81 6.80 2.97 -9.51
C LYS A 81 8.01 3.26 -8.61
N ALA A 82 8.18 4.52 -8.21
CA ALA A 82 9.29 4.93 -7.34
C ALA A 82 9.26 4.18 -6.00
N MET A 83 8.08 3.89 -5.49
CA MET A 83 7.90 3.12 -4.24
C MET A 83 7.82 1.61 -4.48
N ARG A 84 8.06 1.18 -5.72
CA ARG A 84 8.11 -0.23 -6.11
C ARG A 84 6.78 -0.97 -5.86
N LEU A 85 5.69 -0.31 -6.15
CA LEU A 85 4.35 -0.90 -6.06
C LEU A 85 3.82 -1.36 -7.40
N VAL A 86 4.34 -0.80 -8.48
CA VAL A 86 3.97 -1.20 -9.84
C VAL A 86 5.23 -1.45 -10.66
N SER A 87 5.08 -2.29 -11.69
CA SER A 87 6.08 -2.50 -12.73
C SER A 87 5.44 -2.18 -14.08
N PHE A 88 6.26 -2.11 -15.09
CA PHE A 88 5.76 -1.81 -16.43
C PHE A 88 6.53 -2.58 -17.49
N ARG A 89 5.91 -2.72 -18.66
CA ARG A 89 6.56 -3.22 -19.86
C ARG A 89 6.15 -2.37 -21.05
N ARG A 90 7.01 -2.27 -22.03
CA ARG A 90 6.73 -1.57 -23.26
C ARG A 90 6.31 -2.57 -24.34
N GLN A 91 5.24 -2.24 -25.05
CA GLN A 91 4.82 -3.00 -26.22
C GLN A 91 4.42 -1.99 -27.31
N GLY A 92 5.26 -1.86 -28.34
CA GLY A 92 5.05 -0.85 -29.37
C GLY A 92 5.12 0.56 -28.80
N ARG A 93 4.05 1.32 -28.99
CA ARG A 93 3.93 2.71 -28.51
C ARG A 93 3.32 2.79 -27.11
N HIS A 94 2.90 1.66 -26.56
CA HIS A 94 2.19 1.62 -25.30
C HIS A 94 3.08 1.10 -24.19
N ILE A 95 2.87 1.66 -23.01
CA ILE A 95 3.49 1.16 -21.78
C ILE A 95 2.36 0.61 -20.94
N PHE A 96 2.49 -0.67 -20.58
CA PHE A 96 1.51 -1.38 -19.75
C PHE A 96 2.03 -1.48 -18.33
N TYR A 97 1.17 -1.15 -17.37
CA TYR A 97 1.49 -1.19 -15.95
C TYR A 97 0.75 -2.33 -15.28
N GLN A 98 1.38 -2.92 -14.28
CA GLN A 98 0.80 -3.96 -13.45
C GLN A 98 1.31 -3.81 -12.03
N LEU A 99 0.65 -4.44 -11.06
CA LEU A 99 1.18 -4.49 -9.70
C LEU A 99 2.51 -5.23 -9.71
N LEU A 100 3.46 -4.77 -8.87
CA LEU A 100 4.82 -5.30 -8.89
C LEU A 100 4.84 -6.81 -8.60
N ASP A 101 4.10 -7.23 -7.59
CA ASP A 101 4.08 -8.62 -7.17
C ASP A 101 2.78 -8.97 -6.45
N HIS A 102 2.66 -10.24 -6.05
CA HIS A 102 1.47 -10.73 -5.36
C HIS A 102 1.30 -10.14 -3.94
N HIS A 103 2.36 -9.60 -3.34
CA HIS A 103 2.24 -8.98 -2.02
C HIS A 103 1.40 -7.71 -2.08
N VAL A 104 1.61 -6.90 -3.12
CA VAL A 104 0.82 -5.67 -3.32
C VAL A 104 -0.65 -6.02 -3.55
N LEU A 105 -0.89 -7.03 -4.39
CA LEU A 105 -2.25 -7.52 -4.64
C LEU A 105 -2.91 -8.02 -3.37
N ALA A 106 -2.20 -8.85 -2.60
CA ALA A 106 -2.72 -9.43 -1.36
C ALA A 106 -3.05 -8.35 -0.33
N LEU A 107 -2.22 -7.34 -0.22
CA LEU A 107 -2.46 -6.21 0.69
C LEU A 107 -3.75 -5.48 0.31
N TYR A 108 -3.91 -5.16 -0.97
CA TYR A 108 -5.11 -4.50 -1.47
C TYR A 108 -6.36 -5.34 -1.19
N GLU A 109 -6.31 -6.62 -1.56
CA GLU A 109 -7.46 -7.52 -1.39
C GLU A 109 -7.85 -7.68 0.07
N ALA A 110 -6.87 -7.78 0.97
CA ALA A 110 -7.14 -7.93 2.41
C ALA A 110 -7.89 -6.73 2.96
N VAL A 111 -7.48 -5.52 2.59
CA VAL A 111 -8.16 -4.30 3.06
C VAL A 111 -9.54 -4.17 2.43
N ALA A 112 -9.67 -4.45 1.14
CA ALA A 112 -10.95 -4.40 0.44
C ALA A 112 -11.97 -5.37 1.05
N GLU A 113 -11.55 -6.61 1.31
CA GLU A 113 -12.41 -7.62 1.96
C GLU A 113 -12.84 -7.18 3.36
N HIS A 114 -11.91 -6.61 4.12
CA HIS A 114 -12.22 -6.16 5.47
C HIS A 114 -13.34 -5.10 5.45
N LEU A 115 -13.26 -4.15 4.52
CA LEU A 115 -14.27 -3.12 4.37
C LEU A 115 -15.62 -3.68 3.89
N ASP A 116 -15.58 -4.66 2.98
CA ASP A 116 -16.80 -5.31 2.48
C ASP A 116 -17.50 -6.09 3.58
N GLU A 117 -16.78 -6.76 4.47
CA GLU A 117 -17.33 -7.46 5.63
C GLU A 117 -17.98 -6.47 6.60
N GLU A 118 -17.34 -5.32 6.82
CA GLU A 118 -17.87 -4.26 7.68
C GLU A 118 -19.18 -3.72 7.13
N ASP A 119 -19.25 -3.49 5.81
CA ASP A 119 -20.48 -3.02 5.15
C ASP A 119 -21.60 -4.03 5.24
N SER A 120 -21.28 -5.35 5.14
CA SER A 120 -22.27 -6.42 5.27
C SER A 120 -22.87 -6.49 6.67
N GLU A 121 -22.07 -6.23 7.71
CA GLU A 121 -22.53 -6.24 9.09
C GLU A 121 -23.45 -5.06 9.41
N THR A 122 -23.27 -3.93 8.72
CA THR A 122 -24.07 -2.74 8.93
C THR A 122 -25.33 -2.69 8.06
N ALA A 123 -25.39 -3.54 7.08
CA ALA A 123 -26.57 -3.69 6.22
C ALA A 123 -27.62 -4.58 6.88
#